data_9921e6ea38dfbdd7df54b8aed33bf3e9
#
_entry.id   9921e6ea38dfbdd7df54b8aed33bf3e9
#
_cell.length_a   1.000
_cell.length_b   1.000
_cell.length_c   1.000
_cell.angle_alpha   90.00
_cell.angle_beta   90.00
_cell.angle_gamma   90.00
#
_symmetry.space_group_name_H-M   'P 1'
#
loop_
_entity.id
_entity.type
_entity.pdbx_description
1 polymer ?
#
loop_
_entity_poly.entity_id
_entity_poly.type
_entity_poly.pdbx_seq_one_letter_code
_entity_poly.pdbx_strand_id
1 'polypeptide(L)'
;RTVMKNARILVRNPMDYDARAEVMWAGSLSHNGLTGCGNDGGDFATHMLEHEIGGKYDVAHGAGLAAIWGSWARYVYLDCLPRFHRFAVNVMGVEDGGAPEATALKGIEAMEDFYREIHMPTSFRELKLNPTEAEMRDMAHKCSLASGGHKGSASVLYETDMFEIYR
;
A
#
# COMPACT_ATOMS: atom_id res chain seq x y z
N ARG A 1 5.84 7.54 -10.17
CA ARG A 1 6.26 7.14 -11.53
C ARG A 1 7.77 6.89 -11.61
N THR A 2 8.60 7.78 -11.09
CA THR A 2 10.06 7.58 -11.06
C THR A 2 10.46 6.24 -10.46
N VAL A 3 9.95 5.93 -9.25
CA VAL A 3 10.22 4.64 -8.59
C VAL A 3 9.76 3.46 -9.45
N MET A 4 8.56 3.51 -10.01
CA MET A 4 8.03 2.42 -10.84
C MET A 4 8.89 2.14 -12.07
N LYS A 5 9.33 3.21 -12.76
CA LYS A 5 10.24 3.09 -13.90
C LYS A 5 11.55 2.42 -13.53
N ASN A 6 12.18 2.93 -12.48
CA ASN A 6 13.51 2.51 -12.09
C ASN A 6 13.54 1.15 -11.38
N ALA A 7 12.48 0.80 -10.63
CA ALA A 7 12.34 -0.54 -10.06
C ALA A 7 12.31 -1.62 -11.15
N ARG A 8 11.61 -1.39 -12.27
CA ARG A 8 11.63 -2.29 -13.43
C ARG A 8 13.03 -2.49 -14.04
N ILE A 9 13.83 -1.43 -14.03
CA ILE A 9 15.24 -1.53 -14.48
C ILE A 9 16.02 -2.39 -13.49
N LEU A 10 15.86 -2.14 -12.19
CA LEU A 10 16.61 -2.84 -11.13
C LEU A 10 16.26 -4.33 -11.02
N VAL A 11 15.05 -4.74 -11.36
CA VAL A 11 14.71 -6.18 -11.46
C VAL A 11 15.56 -6.89 -12.52
N ARG A 12 15.88 -6.21 -13.62
CA ARG A 12 16.67 -6.77 -14.72
C ARG A 12 18.17 -6.57 -14.52
N ASN A 13 18.57 -5.42 -14.00
CA ASN A 13 19.94 -5.03 -13.72
C ASN A 13 20.07 -4.39 -12.34
N PRO A 14 20.27 -5.21 -11.28
CA PRO A 14 20.38 -4.70 -9.92
C PRO A 14 21.57 -3.75 -9.68
N MET A 15 22.55 -3.73 -10.58
CA MET A 15 23.74 -2.89 -10.48
C MET A 15 23.64 -1.58 -11.26
N ASP A 16 22.50 -1.27 -11.87
CA ASP A 16 22.26 -0.01 -12.57
C ASP A 16 22.35 1.17 -11.59
N TYR A 17 23.40 1.96 -11.71
CA TYR A 17 23.70 3.06 -10.79
C TYR A 17 22.63 4.14 -10.86
N ASP A 18 22.22 4.55 -12.06
CA ASP A 18 21.28 5.65 -12.25
C ASP A 18 19.89 5.27 -11.70
N ALA A 19 19.44 4.04 -11.97
CA ALA A 19 18.19 3.55 -11.42
C ALA A 19 18.22 3.44 -9.89
N ARG A 20 19.35 3.02 -9.29
CA ARG A 20 19.51 3.00 -7.82
C ARG A 20 19.48 4.41 -7.24
N ALA A 21 20.19 5.35 -7.85
CA ALA A 21 20.22 6.75 -7.40
C ALA A 21 18.83 7.38 -7.44
N GLU A 22 18.07 7.15 -8.51
CA GLU A 22 16.70 7.64 -8.66
C GLU A 22 15.74 7.04 -7.61
N VAL A 23 15.81 5.74 -7.35
CA VAL A 23 14.97 5.08 -6.32
C VAL A 23 15.35 5.59 -4.93
N MET A 24 16.66 5.69 -4.63
CA MET A 24 17.13 6.17 -3.33
C MET A 24 16.71 7.62 -3.10
N TRP A 25 16.87 8.49 -4.10
CA TRP A 25 16.49 9.90 -3.98
C TRP A 25 14.98 10.07 -3.84
N ALA A 26 14.18 9.36 -4.64
CA ALA A 26 12.72 9.37 -4.51
C ALA A 26 12.27 8.86 -3.14
N GLY A 27 12.92 7.83 -2.59
CA GLY A 27 12.69 7.35 -1.23
C GLY A 27 12.96 8.42 -0.18
N SER A 28 14.08 9.13 -0.28
CA SER A 28 14.42 10.24 0.63
C SER A 28 13.37 11.36 0.58
N LEU A 29 12.95 11.76 -0.63
CA LEU A 29 11.93 12.80 -0.82
C LEU A 29 10.55 12.39 -0.29
N SER A 30 10.20 11.11 -0.36
CA SER A 30 8.91 10.61 0.15
C SER A 30 8.84 10.59 1.69
N HIS A 31 9.98 10.58 2.39
CA HIS A 31 10.06 10.45 3.84
C HIS A 31 10.56 11.71 4.57
N ASN A 32 10.99 12.74 3.86
CA ASN A 32 11.48 13.98 4.47
C ASN A 32 10.39 15.06 4.66
N GLY A 33 9.13 14.73 4.45
CA GLY A 33 7.98 15.63 4.59
C GLY A 33 7.68 16.49 3.36
N LEU A 34 8.56 16.55 2.36
CA LEU A 34 8.37 17.39 1.18
C LEU A 34 7.09 17.05 0.40
N THR A 35 6.81 15.76 0.22
CA THR A 35 5.61 15.29 -0.48
C THR A 35 4.32 15.47 0.31
N GLY A 36 4.43 15.79 1.60
CA GLY A 36 3.32 16.10 2.50
C GLY A 36 3.01 17.58 2.62
N CYS A 37 3.78 18.47 1.97
CA CYS A 37 3.54 19.92 2.04
C CYS A 37 2.14 20.28 1.50
N GLY A 38 1.41 21.06 2.30
CA GLY A 38 0.07 21.54 1.95
C GLY A 38 -1.07 20.54 2.18
N ASN A 39 -0.82 19.45 2.92
CA ASN A 39 -1.83 18.52 3.41
C ASN A 39 -1.53 18.11 4.87
N ASP A 40 -2.46 17.42 5.51
CA ASP A 40 -2.35 16.99 6.91
C ASP A 40 -1.46 15.74 7.11
N GLY A 41 -0.57 15.45 6.18
CA GLY A 41 0.24 14.23 6.15
C GLY A 41 -0.37 13.16 5.23
N GLY A 42 0.15 11.94 5.32
CA GLY A 42 -0.35 10.80 4.55
C GLY A 42 -1.31 9.92 5.34
N ASP A 43 -1.98 9.02 4.65
CA ASP A 43 -2.65 7.90 5.30
C ASP A 43 -1.60 6.85 5.69
N PHE A 44 -1.50 6.56 6.96
CA PHE A 44 -0.57 5.56 7.50
C PHE A 44 -1.30 4.30 8.00
N ALA A 45 -2.54 4.06 7.58
CA ALA A 45 -3.29 2.89 8.01
C ALA A 45 -2.61 1.58 7.57
N THR A 46 -2.15 1.50 6.32
CA THR A 46 -1.41 0.31 5.84
C THR A 46 -0.12 0.07 6.61
N HIS A 47 0.59 1.13 7.03
CA HIS A 47 1.79 0.99 7.86
C HIS A 47 1.46 0.41 9.23
N MET A 48 0.40 0.90 9.87
CA MET A 48 -0.01 0.38 11.18
C MET A 48 -0.48 -1.08 11.10
N LEU A 49 -1.23 -1.42 10.05
CA LEU A 49 -1.61 -2.81 9.77
C LEU A 49 -0.38 -3.70 9.52
N GLU A 50 0.57 -3.22 8.72
CA GLU A 50 1.77 -3.97 8.39
C GLU A 50 2.70 -4.18 9.60
N HIS A 51 2.79 -3.22 10.51
CA HIS A 51 3.59 -3.37 11.72
C HIS A 51 3.21 -4.61 12.53
N GLU A 52 1.93 -4.96 12.56
CA GLU A 52 1.48 -6.20 13.22
C GLU A 52 1.86 -7.46 12.42
N ILE A 53 1.85 -7.38 11.09
CA ILE A 53 2.31 -8.47 10.23
C ILE A 53 3.83 -8.67 10.39
N GLY A 54 4.61 -7.59 10.26
CA GLY A 54 6.05 -7.60 10.42
C GLY A 54 6.49 -8.04 11.82
N GLY A 55 5.84 -7.52 12.85
CA GLY A 55 6.13 -7.88 14.25
C GLY A 55 5.82 -9.32 14.60
N LYS A 56 4.81 -9.93 13.95
CA LYS A 56 4.40 -11.32 14.22
C LYS A 56 5.19 -12.33 13.37
N TYR A 57 5.46 -12.02 12.11
CA TYR A 57 5.97 -12.98 11.13
C TYR A 57 7.38 -12.67 10.62
N ASP A 58 8.00 -11.60 11.11
CA ASP A 58 9.35 -11.17 10.72
C ASP A 58 9.53 -11.05 9.19
N VAL A 59 8.55 -10.44 8.53
CA VAL A 59 8.61 -10.17 7.09
C VAL A 59 9.28 -8.82 6.81
N ALA A 60 9.90 -8.69 5.65
CA ALA A 60 10.44 -7.40 5.22
C ALA A 60 9.31 -6.37 5.10
N HIS A 61 9.47 -5.19 5.75
CA HIS A 61 8.42 -4.16 5.85
C HIS A 61 7.79 -3.79 4.52
N GLY A 62 8.59 -3.55 3.48
CA GLY A 62 8.07 -3.24 2.14
C GLY A 62 7.25 -4.37 1.53
N ALA A 63 7.60 -5.63 1.81
CA ALA A 63 6.84 -6.79 1.35
C ALA A 63 5.49 -6.90 2.08
N GLY A 64 5.48 -6.69 3.39
CA GLY A 64 4.26 -6.65 4.18
C GLY A 64 3.32 -5.53 3.73
N LEU A 65 3.86 -4.32 3.49
CA LEU A 65 3.09 -3.20 2.93
C LEU A 65 2.45 -3.54 1.58
N ALA A 66 3.23 -4.10 0.65
CA ALA A 66 2.72 -4.46 -0.67
C ALA A 66 1.61 -5.51 -0.58
N ALA A 67 1.76 -6.49 0.33
CA ALA A 67 0.80 -7.56 0.52
C ALA A 67 -0.56 -7.11 1.05
N ILE A 68 -0.60 -6.07 1.91
CA ILE A 68 -1.86 -5.58 2.51
C ILE A 68 -2.47 -4.39 1.77
N TRP A 69 -1.68 -3.70 0.94
CA TRP A 69 -2.10 -2.45 0.31
C TRP A 69 -3.36 -2.62 -0.56
N GLY A 70 -3.46 -3.68 -1.34
CA GLY A 70 -4.59 -3.94 -2.24
C GLY A 70 -5.90 -4.15 -1.49
N SER A 71 -5.88 -4.90 -0.38
CA SER A 71 -7.04 -5.12 0.50
C SER A 71 -7.49 -3.80 1.13
N TRP A 72 -6.56 -3.04 1.71
CA TRP A 72 -6.85 -1.71 2.24
C TRP A 72 -7.43 -0.78 1.19
N ALA A 73 -6.82 -0.69 0.02
CA ALA A 73 -7.24 0.20 -1.05
C ALA A 73 -8.68 -0.12 -1.51
N ARG A 74 -9.03 -1.40 -1.67
CA ARG A 74 -10.40 -1.83 -1.99
C ARG A 74 -11.40 -1.55 -0.88
N TYR A 75 -10.95 -1.56 0.36
CA TYR A 75 -11.81 -1.26 1.50
C TYR A 75 -12.21 0.22 1.55
N VAL A 76 -11.26 1.13 1.27
CA VAL A 76 -11.44 2.58 1.50
C VAL A 76 -11.69 3.40 0.23
N TYR A 77 -11.55 2.85 -0.98
CA TYR A 77 -11.51 3.66 -2.21
C TYR A 77 -12.78 4.47 -2.46
N LEU A 78 -13.94 4.00 -2.04
CA LEU A 78 -15.20 4.72 -2.20
C LEU A 78 -15.26 5.98 -1.33
N ASP A 79 -14.72 5.93 -0.13
CA ASP A 79 -14.70 7.08 0.79
C ASP A 79 -13.74 8.18 0.31
N CYS A 80 -12.78 7.80 -0.54
CA CYS A 80 -11.77 8.70 -1.09
C CYS A 80 -11.69 8.61 -2.63
N LEU A 81 -12.81 8.33 -3.29
CA LEU A 81 -12.92 8.03 -4.71
C LEU A 81 -12.19 9.02 -5.64
N PRO A 82 -12.30 10.36 -5.47
CA PRO A 82 -11.57 11.29 -6.34
C PRO A 82 -10.04 11.13 -6.28
N ARG A 83 -9.48 10.69 -5.14
CA ARG A 83 -8.06 10.44 -4.98
C ARG A 83 -7.64 9.15 -5.68
N PHE A 84 -8.40 8.07 -5.51
CA PHE A 84 -8.14 6.81 -6.19
C PHE A 84 -8.33 6.90 -7.71
N HIS A 85 -9.33 7.65 -8.17
CA HIS A 85 -9.50 7.95 -9.59
C HIS A 85 -8.28 8.69 -10.16
N ARG A 86 -7.84 9.78 -9.50
CA ARG A 86 -6.62 10.50 -9.90
C ARG A 86 -5.37 9.62 -9.87
N PHE A 87 -5.25 8.75 -8.87
CA PHE A 87 -4.16 7.79 -8.79
C PHE A 87 -4.18 6.85 -10.01
N ALA A 88 -5.32 6.28 -10.35
CA ALA A 88 -5.48 5.41 -11.50
C ALA A 88 -5.05 6.09 -12.81
N VAL A 89 -5.57 7.27 -13.08
CA VAL A 89 -5.30 7.99 -14.33
C VAL A 89 -3.88 8.57 -14.35
N ASN A 90 -3.50 9.33 -13.32
CA ASN A 90 -2.27 10.13 -13.35
C ASN A 90 -1.02 9.35 -12.94
N VAL A 91 -1.15 8.30 -12.14
CA VAL A 91 -0.01 7.52 -11.67
C VAL A 91 0.09 6.21 -12.45
N MET A 92 -1.01 5.45 -12.52
CA MET A 92 -1.01 4.13 -13.14
C MET A 92 -1.22 4.17 -14.65
N GLY A 93 -1.73 5.29 -15.20
CA GLY A 93 -1.95 5.46 -16.64
C GLY A 93 -3.20 4.74 -17.15
N VAL A 94 -4.16 4.47 -16.27
CA VAL A 94 -5.45 3.88 -16.63
C VAL A 94 -6.23 4.91 -17.46
N GLU A 95 -6.84 4.46 -18.56
CA GLU A 95 -7.72 5.29 -19.37
C GLU A 95 -8.99 5.65 -18.57
N ASP A 96 -9.36 6.93 -18.62
CA ASP A 96 -10.58 7.41 -17.98
C ASP A 96 -11.80 7.07 -18.86
N GLY A 97 -12.48 6.01 -18.48
CA GLY A 97 -13.69 5.53 -19.17
C GLY A 97 -14.99 6.21 -18.75
N GLY A 98 -14.93 7.31 -17.97
CA GLY A 98 -16.12 8.05 -17.49
C GLY A 98 -16.88 7.36 -16.34
N ALA A 99 -16.37 6.25 -15.81
CA ALA A 99 -16.89 5.56 -14.63
C ALA A 99 -15.83 5.60 -13.51
N PRO A 100 -15.87 6.60 -12.60
CA PRO A 100 -14.80 6.84 -11.61
C PRO A 100 -14.49 5.64 -10.73
N GLU A 101 -15.50 4.91 -10.29
CA GLU A 101 -15.35 3.72 -9.44
C GLU A 101 -14.62 2.60 -10.18
N ALA A 102 -15.04 2.29 -11.40
CA ALA A 102 -14.39 1.28 -12.22
C ALA A 102 -12.94 1.68 -12.58
N THR A 103 -12.70 2.96 -12.86
CA THR A 103 -11.38 3.50 -13.13
C THR A 103 -10.48 3.39 -11.89
N ALA A 104 -10.99 3.71 -10.71
CA ALA A 104 -10.27 3.58 -9.45
C ALA A 104 -9.86 2.12 -9.16
N LEU A 105 -10.78 1.16 -9.34
CA LEU A 105 -10.50 -0.27 -9.18
C LEU A 105 -9.42 -0.75 -10.15
N LYS A 106 -9.50 -0.36 -11.43
CA LYS A 106 -8.42 -0.66 -12.40
C LYS A 106 -7.07 -0.08 -11.99
N GLY A 107 -7.07 1.07 -11.33
CA GLY A 107 -5.85 1.67 -10.78
C GLY A 107 -5.26 0.84 -9.64
N ILE A 108 -6.10 0.27 -8.77
CA ILE A 108 -5.68 -0.63 -7.69
C ILE A 108 -5.12 -1.92 -8.30
N GLU A 109 -5.80 -2.52 -9.26
CA GLU A 109 -5.33 -3.71 -9.99
C GLU A 109 -3.97 -3.46 -10.66
N ALA A 110 -3.84 -2.34 -11.38
CA ALA A 110 -2.59 -1.97 -12.04
C ALA A 110 -1.42 -1.79 -11.06
N MET A 111 -1.67 -1.34 -9.83
CA MET A 111 -0.64 -1.26 -8.79
C MET A 111 -0.23 -2.64 -8.27
N GLU A 112 -1.18 -3.54 -8.07
CA GLU A 112 -0.88 -4.92 -7.70
C GLU A 112 -0.11 -5.66 -8.81
N ASP A 113 -0.47 -5.43 -10.08
CA ASP A 113 0.27 -5.98 -11.22
C ASP A 113 1.71 -5.44 -11.27
N PHE A 114 1.90 -4.14 -10.97
CA PHE A 114 3.23 -3.58 -10.81
C PHE A 114 4.00 -4.25 -9.66
N TYR A 115 3.37 -4.48 -8.51
CA TYR A 115 4.01 -5.22 -7.41
C TYR A 115 4.47 -6.62 -7.85
N ARG A 116 3.61 -7.37 -8.52
CA ARG A 116 3.96 -8.69 -9.07
C ARG A 116 5.10 -8.62 -10.09
N GLU A 117 5.09 -7.60 -10.97
CA GLU A 117 6.14 -7.37 -11.96
C GLU A 117 7.53 -7.20 -11.33
N ILE A 118 7.60 -6.57 -10.16
CA ILE A 118 8.84 -6.37 -9.40
C ILE A 118 9.04 -7.42 -8.30
N HIS A 119 8.34 -8.54 -8.37
CA HIS A 119 8.41 -9.68 -7.43
C HIS A 119 8.03 -9.35 -5.99
N MET A 120 7.17 -8.35 -5.79
CA MET A 120 6.58 -8.03 -4.49
C MET A 120 5.26 -8.76 -4.30
N PRO A 121 4.99 -9.29 -3.09
CA PRO A 121 3.75 -10.00 -2.80
C PRO A 121 2.55 -9.04 -2.75
N THR A 122 1.35 -9.55 -3.10
CA THR A 122 0.09 -8.81 -3.02
C THR A 122 -0.95 -9.48 -2.11
N SER A 123 -0.52 -10.47 -1.31
CA SER A 123 -1.38 -11.18 -0.37
C SER A 123 -0.56 -11.92 0.69
N PHE A 124 -1.20 -12.34 1.78
CA PHE A 124 -0.58 -13.24 2.76
C PHE A 124 -0.07 -14.54 2.14
N ARG A 125 -0.82 -15.10 1.18
CA ARG A 125 -0.42 -16.31 0.46
C ARG A 125 0.90 -16.12 -0.28
N GLU A 126 1.08 -14.97 -0.94
CA GLU A 126 2.31 -14.65 -1.67
C GLU A 126 3.48 -14.35 -0.71
N LEU A 127 3.19 -13.86 0.50
CA LEU A 127 4.15 -13.80 1.62
C LEU A 127 4.47 -15.20 2.22
N LYS A 128 3.79 -16.26 1.76
CA LYS A 128 3.86 -17.62 2.33
C LYS A 128 3.36 -17.68 3.78
N LEU A 129 2.42 -16.83 4.12
CA LEU A 129 1.74 -16.78 5.40
C LEU A 129 0.32 -17.32 5.26
N ASN A 130 -0.18 -17.93 6.32
CA ASN A 130 -1.55 -18.41 6.40
C ASN A 130 -2.12 -18.11 7.79
N PRO A 131 -2.34 -16.82 8.13
CA PRO A 131 -2.86 -16.46 9.44
C PRO A 131 -4.26 -17.04 9.65
N THR A 132 -4.50 -17.54 10.84
CA THR A 132 -5.83 -17.96 11.28
C THR A 132 -6.69 -16.72 11.55
N GLU A 133 -8.02 -16.91 11.57
CA GLU A 133 -8.93 -15.82 11.92
C GLU A 133 -8.62 -15.23 13.32
N ALA A 134 -8.27 -16.06 14.28
CA ALA A 134 -7.86 -15.61 15.61
C ALA A 134 -6.61 -14.73 15.59
N GLU A 135 -5.63 -15.07 14.75
CA GLU A 135 -4.42 -14.27 14.57
C GLU A 135 -4.70 -12.93 13.86
N MET A 136 -5.58 -12.93 12.86
CA MET A 136 -5.99 -11.68 12.20
C MET A 136 -6.77 -10.77 13.18
N ARG A 137 -7.60 -11.31 14.04
CA ARG A 137 -8.29 -10.56 15.11
C ARG A 137 -7.30 -9.99 16.13
N ASP A 138 -6.30 -10.77 16.55
CA ASP A 138 -5.24 -10.31 17.48
C ASP A 138 -4.43 -9.17 16.87
N MET A 139 -4.04 -9.29 15.58
CA MET A 139 -3.36 -8.22 14.87
C MET A 139 -4.23 -6.95 14.74
N ALA A 140 -5.51 -7.08 14.40
CA ALA A 140 -6.43 -5.94 14.31
C ALA A 140 -6.61 -5.25 15.67
N HIS A 141 -6.75 -6.01 16.74
CA HIS A 141 -6.84 -5.50 18.10
C HIS A 141 -5.58 -4.72 18.50
N LYS A 142 -4.39 -5.29 18.28
CA LYS A 142 -3.12 -4.64 18.58
C LYS A 142 -2.90 -3.38 17.76
N CYS A 143 -3.20 -3.43 16.46
CA CYS A 143 -3.16 -2.28 15.57
C CYS A 143 -4.07 -1.15 16.06
N SER A 144 -5.30 -1.46 16.45
CA SER A 144 -6.25 -0.50 17.02
C SER A 144 -5.71 0.14 18.30
N LEU A 145 -5.21 -0.67 19.24
CA LEU A 145 -4.63 -0.16 20.49
C LEU A 145 -3.43 0.77 20.23
N ALA A 146 -2.49 0.35 19.37
CA ALA A 146 -1.31 1.13 19.03
C ALA A 146 -1.65 2.44 18.31
N SER A 147 -2.81 2.50 17.67
CA SER A 147 -3.31 3.68 16.94
C SER A 147 -4.26 4.56 17.75
N GLY A 148 -4.46 4.28 19.04
CA GLY A 148 -5.37 5.05 19.89
C GLY A 148 -6.85 4.78 19.60
N GLY A 149 -7.19 3.60 19.11
CA GLY A 149 -8.55 3.13 18.85
C GLY A 149 -8.99 3.20 17.39
N HIS A 150 -8.32 4.00 16.55
CA HIS A 150 -8.64 4.13 15.12
C HIS A 150 -7.47 4.67 14.32
N LYS A 151 -7.48 4.48 12.99
CA LYS A 151 -6.45 4.98 12.08
C LYS A 151 -7.03 5.20 10.67
N GLY A 152 -6.38 6.08 9.91
CA GLY A 152 -6.68 6.36 8.51
C GLY A 152 -7.21 7.76 8.28
N SER A 153 -6.86 8.34 7.13
CA SER A 153 -7.36 9.62 6.63
C SER A 153 -8.17 9.47 5.34
N ALA A 154 -7.99 8.37 4.61
CA ALA A 154 -8.85 8.01 3.48
C ALA A 154 -10.23 7.55 3.97
N SER A 155 -10.26 6.76 5.02
CA SER A 155 -11.40 6.38 5.82
C SER A 155 -10.94 6.15 7.26
N VAL A 156 -11.77 6.45 8.26
CA VAL A 156 -11.45 6.16 9.65
C VAL A 156 -11.72 4.70 9.92
N LEU A 157 -10.66 3.94 10.14
CA LEU A 157 -10.70 2.50 10.37
C LEU A 157 -10.65 2.19 11.86
N TYR A 158 -11.62 1.43 12.34
CA TYR A 158 -11.67 0.85 13.69
C TYR A 158 -11.19 -0.61 13.67
N GLU A 159 -11.12 -1.25 14.81
CA GLU A 159 -10.64 -2.64 14.96
C GLU A 159 -11.37 -3.61 14.01
N THR A 160 -12.68 -3.46 13.84
CA THR A 160 -13.49 -4.30 12.94
C THR A 160 -13.10 -4.13 11.48
N ASP A 161 -12.83 -2.90 11.06
CA ASP A 161 -12.41 -2.58 9.68
C ASP A 161 -11.00 -3.14 9.41
N MET A 162 -10.10 -3.00 10.39
CA MET A 162 -8.74 -3.55 10.33
C MET A 162 -8.76 -5.07 10.18
N PHE A 163 -9.65 -5.74 10.91
CA PHE A 163 -9.85 -7.19 10.76
C PHE A 163 -10.35 -7.56 9.35
N GLU A 164 -11.34 -6.85 8.82
CA GLU A 164 -11.87 -7.12 7.48
C GLU A 164 -10.82 -6.89 6.37
N ILE A 165 -9.89 -5.94 6.57
CA ILE A 165 -8.78 -5.71 5.64
C ILE A 165 -7.76 -6.86 5.66
N TYR A 166 -7.54 -7.49 6.82
CA TYR A 166 -6.67 -8.67 6.92
C TYR A 166 -7.30 -9.94 6.33
N ARG A 167 -8.62 -10.06 6.39
CA ARG A 167 -9.38 -11.24 5.93
C ARG A 167 -9.44 -11.31 4.40
#